data_10e18c733f66d79e4b353e55a21a845b
#
_entry.id   10e18c733f66d79e4b353e55a21a845b
#
_cell.length_a   1.000
_cell.length_b   1.000
_cell.length_c   1.000
_cell.angle_alpha   90.00
_cell.angle_beta   90.00
_cell.angle_gamma   90.00
#
_symmetry.space_group_name_H-M   'P 1'
#
loop_
_entity.id
_entity.type
_entity.pdbx_description
1 polymer ?
#
loop_
_entity_poly.entity_id
_entity_poly.type
_entity_poly.pdbx_seq_one_letter_code
_entity_poly.pdbx_strand_id
1 'polypeptide(L)'
;AAVLSLVIAAGAATGAWWGASDHQLIAPAHAQTAPATAPLVTGLPDFTQLVDAVGPAVVNIRTTEKISTQPSMSGMDEDMLEFFRRFGLPVPNVPRQGTPGGNADEGEERPSGVGSGFILSPDGYVMTNAHVVEGASEVIVTLTDKREFKAKIIGSDKRTDVAVVKIDAKGLPAVKIGDVGRLKVGEWVMAIGSPFGLE
;
A
#
# COMPACT_ATOMS: atom_id res chain seq x y z
N ALA A 1 -59.47 16.82 -48.28
CA ALA A 1 -60.05 18.07 -48.67
C ALA A 1 -58.98 19.12 -48.75
N ALA A 2 -58.79 19.61 -49.95
CA ALA A 2 -57.87 20.67 -50.35
C ALA A 2 -58.28 22.04 -49.81
N VAL A 3 -57.35 22.95 -49.60
CA VAL A 3 -57.48 24.32 -50.11
C VAL A 3 -56.09 24.94 -50.28
N LEU A 4 -55.81 25.23 -51.51
CA LEU A 4 -54.78 26.00 -52.10
C LEU A 4 -55.14 27.49 -51.91
N SER A 5 -54.19 28.36 -51.53
CA SER A 5 -54.34 29.80 -51.75
C SER A 5 -52.98 30.40 -52.13
N LEU A 6 -52.91 30.73 -53.36
CA LEU A 6 -51.92 31.51 -54.10
C LEU A 6 -52.24 32.98 -53.89
N VAL A 7 -51.26 33.83 -53.52
CA VAL A 7 -51.36 35.29 -53.69
C VAL A 7 -50.06 35.78 -54.34
N ILE A 8 -50.26 36.27 -55.55
CA ILE A 8 -49.26 37.03 -56.35
C ILE A 8 -49.51 38.50 -56.08
N ALA A 9 -48.47 39.23 -55.80
CA ALA A 9 -48.51 40.70 -55.99
C ALA A 9 -47.15 41.18 -56.50
N ALA A 10 -47.22 41.72 -57.72
CA ALA A 10 -46.16 42.44 -58.40
C ALA A 10 -46.09 43.90 -57.95
N GLY A 11 -44.92 44.48 -57.99
CA GLY A 11 -44.77 45.91 -57.79
C GLY A 11 -43.35 46.44 -57.86
N ALA A 12 -42.99 46.83 -59.05
CA ALA A 12 -42.21 48.04 -59.47
C ALA A 12 -40.84 48.32 -58.90
N ALA A 13 -39.91 48.40 -59.87
CA ALA A 13 -38.55 48.92 -59.80
C ALA A 13 -38.50 50.44 -59.59
N THR A 14 -37.57 50.91 -58.78
CA THR A 14 -36.86 52.17 -58.98
C THR A 14 -35.43 52.05 -58.45
N GLY A 15 -34.49 52.36 -59.31
CA GLY A 15 -33.05 52.20 -59.06
C GLY A 15 -32.49 53.31 -58.11
N ALA A 16 -31.42 52.93 -57.46
CA ALA A 16 -30.40 53.86 -57.07
C ALA A 16 -29.07 53.08 -56.88
N TRP A 17 -28.15 53.35 -57.72
CA TRP A 17 -26.74 52.99 -57.61
C TRP A 17 -26.14 53.68 -56.40
N TRP A 18 -25.56 52.89 -55.44
CA TRP A 18 -24.47 53.34 -54.60
C TRP A 18 -23.73 52.13 -54.05
N GLY A 19 -22.44 51.99 -54.40
CA GLY A 19 -21.38 51.42 -53.58
C GLY A 19 -21.49 49.94 -53.26
N ALA A 20 -20.90 49.08 -54.08
CA ALA A 20 -20.52 47.73 -53.71
C ALA A 20 -19.44 47.74 -52.63
N SER A 21 -19.81 47.52 -51.38
CA SER A 21 -18.89 47.07 -50.36
C SER A 21 -19.13 45.58 -50.23
N ASP A 22 -18.15 44.82 -50.71
CA ASP A 22 -18.08 43.36 -50.51
C ASP A 22 -18.02 43.05 -49.01
N HIS A 23 -19.16 43.06 -48.37
CA HIS A 23 -19.31 42.39 -47.06
C HIS A 23 -19.46 40.88 -47.34
N GLN A 24 -18.31 40.21 -47.43
CA GLN A 24 -18.28 38.78 -47.30
C GLN A 24 -18.95 38.38 -46.00
N LEU A 25 -20.19 37.98 -46.09
CA LEU A 25 -20.91 37.38 -44.97
C LEU A 25 -20.17 36.11 -44.56
N ILE A 26 -19.37 36.24 -43.51
CA ILE A 26 -18.77 35.09 -42.84
C ILE A 26 -19.94 34.24 -42.36
N ALA A 27 -20.21 33.13 -43.04
CA ALA A 27 -21.17 32.15 -42.57
C ALA A 27 -20.71 31.68 -41.21
N PRO A 28 -21.61 31.61 -40.20
CA PRO A 28 -21.23 31.07 -38.89
C PRO A 28 -20.73 29.66 -39.08
N ALA A 29 -19.48 29.42 -38.72
CA ALA A 29 -18.93 28.08 -38.68
C ALA A 29 -19.80 27.27 -37.71
N HIS A 30 -20.58 26.36 -38.23
CA HIS A 30 -21.27 25.37 -37.41
C HIS A 30 -20.15 24.51 -36.84
N ALA A 31 -19.84 24.70 -35.57
CA ALA A 31 -19.01 23.75 -34.84
C ALA A 31 -19.71 22.40 -34.94
N GLN A 32 -19.18 21.53 -35.76
CA GLN A 32 -19.56 20.12 -35.71
C GLN A 32 -19.20 19.64 -34.31
N THR A 33 -20.22 19.48 -33.46
CA THR A 33 -20.09 18.73 -32.23
C THR A 33 -19.62 17.34 -32.64
N ALA A 34 -18.33 17.06 -32.43
CA ALA A 34 -17.82 15.71 -32.54
C ALA A 34 -18.73 14.80 -31.69
N PRO A 35 -19.16 13.66 -32.24
CA PRO A 35 -19.97 12.74 -31.44
C PRO A 35 -19.18 12.48 -30.16
N ALA A 36 -19.82 12.76 -29.00
CA ALA A 36 -19.24 12.43 -27.71
C ALA A 36 -18.91 10.95 -27.74
N THR A 37 -17.63 10.61 -27.86
CA THR A 37 -17.19 9.22 -27.72
C THR A 37 -17.69 8.78 -26.37
N ALA A 38 -18.61 7.81 -26.35
CA ALA A 38 -19.08 7.18 -25.12
C ALA A 38 -17.83 6.79 -24.30
N PRO A 39 -17.81 7.03 -22.97
CA PRO A 39 -16.66 6.67 -22.17
C PRO A 39 -16.37 5.19 -22.38
N LEU A 40 -15.11 4.86 -22.69
CA LEU A 40 -14.64 3.50 -22.94
C LEU A 40 -14.85 2.56 -21.74
N VAL A 41 -15.18 3.12 -20.57
CA VAL A 41 -15.46 2.39 -19.33
C VAL A 41 -16.81 2.82 -18.80
N THR A 42 -17.82 1.98 -18.99
CA THR A 42 -19.15 2.12 -18.40
C THR A 42 -19.21 1.31 -17.10
N GLY A 43 -18.89 1.95 -16.00
CA GLY A 43 -18.94 1.37 -14.65
C GLY A 43 -17.56 1.07 -14.08
N LEU A 44 -17.38 1.44 -12.82
CA LEU A 44 -16.21 1.03 -12.02
C LEU A 44 -16.48 -0.40 -11.52
N PRO A 45 -15.45 -1.25 -11.39
CA PRO A 45 -15.60 -2.57 -10.80
C PRO A 45 -16.03 -2.45 -9.33
N ASP A 46 -16.98 -3.28 -8.92
CA ASP A 46 -17.36 -3.45 -7.52
C ASP A 46 -16.49 -4.55 -6.91
N PHE A 47 -15.64 -4.15 -5.95
CA PHE A 47 -14.72 -5.05 -5.26
C PHE A 47 -15.28 -5.60 -3.94
N THR A 48 -16.51 -5.27 -3.54
CA THR A 48 -17.08 -5.65 -2.24
C THR A 48 -17.00 -7.15 -2.01
N GLN A 49 -17.45 -7.95 -2.97
CA GLN A 49 -17.40 -9.42 -2.86
C GLN A 49 -15.97 -9.97 -2.78
N LEU A 50 -15.01 -9.31 -3.42
CA LEU A 50 -13.61 -9.69 -3.34
C LEU A 50 -13.05 -9.43 -1.94
N VAL A 51 -13.37 -8.26 -1.37
CA VAL A 51 -12.96 -7.90 -0.02
C VAL A 51 -13.57 -8.85 1.00
N ASP A 52 -14.86 -9.17 0.89
CA ASP A 52 -15.54 -10.12 1.78
C ASP A 52 -14.92 -11.53 1.71
N ALA A 53 -14.50 -11.95 0.53
CA ALA A 53 -13.93 -13.28 0.31
C ALA A 53 -12.47 -13.39 0.77
N VAL A 54 -11.68 -12.34 0.57
CA VAL A 54 -10.21 -12.36 0.79
C VAL A 54 -9.82 -11.72 2.12
N GLY A 55 -10.57 -10.71 2.56
CA GLY A 55 -10.29 -9.94 3.78
C GLY A 55 -9.99 -10.82 5.01
N PRO A 56 -10.79 -11.85 5.31
CA PRO A 56 -10.53 -12.74 6.44
C PRO A 56 -9.20 -13.48 6.41
N ALA A 57 -8.57 -13.59 5.22
CA ALA A 57 -7.26 -14.22 5.06
C ALA A 57 -6.10 -13.23 5.15
N VAL A 58 -6.37 -11.92 5.21
CA VAL A 58 -5.36 -10.89 5.41
C VAL A 58 -5.06 -10.73 6.88
N VAL A 59 -3.80 -10.58 7.25
CA VAL A 59 -3.36 -10.48 8.64
C VAL A 59 -2.43 -9.29 8.84
N ASN A 60 -2.43 -8.76 10.06
CA ASN A 60 -1.42 -7.81 10.51
C ASN A 60 -0.24 -8.57 11.12
N ILE A 61 0.96 -8.08 10.87
CA ILE A 61 2.20 -8.65 11.43
C ILE A 61 2.93 -7.56 12.18
N ARG A 62 3.26 -7.86 13.43
CA ARG A 62 4.10 -7.02 14.29
C ARG A 62 5.33 -7.80 14.69
N THR A 63 6.46 -7.13 14.73
CA THR A 63 7.72 -7.73 15.14
C THR A 63 8.36 -6.95 16.27
N THR A 64 9.06 -7.67 17.14
CA THR A 64 9.87 -7.08 18.20
C THR A 64 11.32 -7.50 18.03
N GLU A 65 12.23 -6.67 18.48
CA GLU A 65 13.65 -6.93 18.52
C GLU A 65 14.17 -6.85 19.97
N LYS A 66 14.95 -7.82 20.38
CA LYS A 66 15.64 -7.78 21.68
C LYS A 66 16.86 -6.89 21.58
N ILE A 67 16.82 -5.77 22.24
CA ILE A 67 18.03 -4.98 22.42
C ILE A 67 18.82 -5.62 23.56
N SER A 68 19.90 -6.34 23.22
CA SER A 68 20.86 -6.72 24.23
C SER A 68 21.48 -5.42 24.79
N THR A 69 21.03 -5.04 25.97
CA THR A 69 21.69 -4.02 26.82
C THR A 69 23.01 -4.57 27.37
N GLN A 70 23.82 -5.22 26.54
CA GLN A 70 25.23 -5.24 26.82
C GLN A 70 25.69 -3.82 26.45
N PRO A 71 26.17 -3.02 27.44
CA PRO A 71 26.93 -1.86 27.09
C PRO A 71 28.12 -2.43 26.33
N SER A 72 28.05 -2.39 25.01
CA SER A 72 29.26 -2.59 24.23
C SER A 72 30.21 -1.49 24.71
N MET A 73 31.27 -1.87 25.40
CA MET A 73 32.44 -1.03 25.63
C MET A 73 33.08 -0.60 24.30
N SER A 74 32.44 -0.90 23.20
CA SER A 74 32.76 -0.55 21.82
C SER A 74 32.57 0.94 21.50
N GLY A 75 32.04 1.73 22.43
CA GLY A 75 31.98 3.19 22.26
C GLY A 75 33.14 3.96 22.95
N MET A 76 33.96 3.24 23.67
CA MET A 76 35.21 3.81 24.14
C MET A 76 36.30 3.23 23.23
N ASP A 77 36.80 4.05 22.30
CA ASP A 77 37.91 3.68 21.43
C ASP A 77 39.01 3.00 22.26
N GLU A 78 39.50 1.88 21.76
CA GLU A 78 40.56 1.10 22.42
C GLU A 78 41.74 2.01 22.74
N ASP A 79 41.94 3.02 21.91
CA ASP A 79 42.92 4.11 22.13
C ASP A 79 42.60 4.96 23.36
N MET A 80 41.32 5.18 23.69
CA MET A 80 40.91 5.94 24.87
C MET A 80 41.09 5.10 26.15
N LEU A 81 40.84 3.80 26.12
CA LEU A 81 41.12 2.88 27.23
C LEU A 81 42.62 2.77 27.48
N GLU A 82 43.44 2.72 26.42
CA GLU A 82 44.91 2.70 26.53
C GLU A 82 45.45 4.02 27.06
N PHE A 83 44.86 5.16 26.68
CA PHE A 83 45.17 6.48 27.24
C PHE A 83 44.91 6.51 28.75
N PHE A 84 43.76 6.09 29.25
CA PHE A 84 43.45 6.05 30.69
C PHE A 84 44.43 5.14 31.45
N ARG A 85 44.77 3.98 30.87
CA ARG A 85 45.71 3.01 31.45
C ARG A 85 47.13 3.58 31.49
N ARG A 86 47.56 4.31 30.45
CA ARG A 86 48.91 4.88 30.33
C ARG A 86 49.14 6.04 31.26
N PHE A 87 48.10 6.83 31.54
CA PHE A 87 48.16 8.00 32.43
C PHE A 87 47.75 7.69 33.86
N GLY A 88 47.46 6.42 34.20
CA GLY A 88 47.09 6.04 35.57
C GLY A 88 45.78 6.67 36.06
N LEU A 89 44.97 7.17 35.14
CA LEU A 89 43.67 7.78 35.48
C LEU A 89 42.65 6.67 35.75
N PRO A 90 41.81 6.83 36.79
CA PRO A 90 40.75 5.87 37.02
C PRO A 90 39.79 5.90 35.82
N VAL A 91 39.57 4.73 35.20
CA VAL A 91 38.57 4.58 34.16
C VAL A 91 37.23 5.06 34.73
N PRO A 92 36.53 6.02 34.10
CA PRO A 92 35.29 6.51 34.63
C PRO A 92 34.31 5.32 34.77
N ASN A 93 34.03 4.99 36.03
CA ASN A 93 33.02 4.01 36.35
C ASN A 93 31.68 4.70 36.03
N VAL A 94 31.16 4.51 34.82
CA VAL A 94 29.83 5.01 34.47
C VAL A 94 28.87 4.38 35.49
N PRO A 95 28.20 5.17 36.34
CA PRO A 95 27.32 4.63 37.36
C PRO A 95 26.25 3.85 36.65
N ARG A 96 26.20 2.55 36.89
CA ARG A 96 25.04 1.75 36.62
C ARG A 96 23.93 2.36 37.48
N GLN A 97 23.10 3.21 36.88
CA GLN A 97 21.83 3.59 37.48
C GLN A 97 20.90 2.38 37.30
N GLY A 98 21.26 1.30 37.97
CA GLY A 98 20.46 0.11 38.12
C GLY A 98 19.48 0.35 39.25
N THR A 99 18.22 0.36 38.93
CA THR A 99 17.14 0.12 39.89
C THR A 99 17.42 -1.23 40.57
N PRO A 100 17.49 -1.31 41.93
CA PRO A 100 17.72 -2.59 42.59
C PRO A 100 16.41 -3.41 42.50
N GLY A 101 16.42 -4.49 41.69
CA GLY A 101 15.34 -5.46 41.68
C GLY A 101 14.90 -6.01 40.33
N GLY A 102 15.54 -5.70 39.22
CA GLY A 102 15.24 -6.31 37.93
C GLY A 102 16.18 -7.48 37.63
N ASN A 103 15.63 -8.65 37.35
CA ASN A 103 16.38 -9.81 36.85
C ASN A 103 17.14 -9.41 35.57
N ALA A 104 18.44 -9.59 35.60
CA ALA A 104 19.38 -9.12 34.58
C ALA A 104 19.39 -9.95 33.26
N ASP A 105 18.28 -10.58 32.87
CA ASP A 105 18.24 -11.49 31.74
C ASP A 105 17.06 -11.31 30.75
N GLU A 106 16.25 -10.27 30.95
CA GLU A 106 15.21 -9.93 29.97
C GLU A 106 15.67 -8.68 29.21
N GLY A 107 16.32 -8.88 28.06
CA GLY A 107 16.62 -7.81 27.10
C GLY A 107 15.31 -7.07 26.77
N GLU A 108 15.35 -5.76 26.84
CA GLU A 108 14.21 -4.90 26.57
C GLU A 108 13.72 -5.16 25.13
N GLU A 109 12.50 -5.69 24.98
CA GLU A 109 11.89 -5.91 23.67
C GLU A 109 11.33 -4.59 23.16
N ARG A 110 11.73 -4.20 21.96
CA ARG A 110 11.19 -3.01 21.28
C ARG A 110 10.46 -3.38 20.01
N PRO A 111 9.33 -2.72 19.70
CA PRO A 111 8.69 -2.86 18.41
C PRO A 111 9.68 -2.51 17.30
N SER A 112 9.90 -3.40 16.33
CA SER A 112 10.87 -3.16 15.24
C SER A 112 10.22 -3.08 13.87
N GLY A 113 9.09 -3.76 13.65
CA GLY A 113 8.43 -3.76 12.35
C GLY A 113 6.92 -3.96 12.45
N VAL A 114 6.23 -3.43 11.45
CA VAL A 114 4.79 -3.61 11.23
C VAL A 114 4.57 -3.87 9.75
N GLY A 115 3.71 -4.82 9.42
CA GLY A 115 3.40 -5.15 8.04
C GLY A 115 2.09 -5.90 7.89
N SER A 116 1.82 -6.29 6.67
CA SER A 116 0.69 -7.14 6.33
C SER A 116 1.18 -8.49 5.84
N GLY A 117 0.34 -9.50 5.99
CA GLY A 117 0.53 -10.81 5.40
C GLY A 117 -0.78 -11.40 4.96
N PHE A 118 -0.71 -12.59 4.38
CA PHE A 118 -1.90 -13.34 4.04
C PHE A 118 -1.71 -14.83 4.27
N ILE A 119 -2.79 -15.49 4.68
CA ILE A 119 -2.81 -16.91 5.01
C ILE A 119 -2.77 -17.73 3.73
N LEU A 120 -1.73 -18.55 3.57
CA LEU A 120 -1.53 -19.44 2.43
C LEU A 120 -2.30 -20.76 2.55
N SER A 121 -2.44 -21.25 3.78
CA SER A 121 -3.05 -22.55 4.02
C SER A 121 -3.80 -22.60 5.35
N PRO A 122 -4.87 -23.43 5.42
CA PRO A 122 -5.71 -23.52 6.62
C PRO A 122 -5.01 -24.00 7.89
N ASP A 123 -3.82 -24.55 7.77
CA ASP A 123 -2.99 -25.01 8.90
C ASP A 123 -2.04 -23.93 9.44
N GLY A 124 -2.09 -22.69 8.88
CA GLY A 124 -1.44 -21.52 9.48
C GLY A 124 -0.11 -21.10 8.86
N TYR A 125 0.17 -21.47 7.61
CA TYR A 125 1.24 -20.80 6.86
C TYR A 125 0.78 -19.43 6.41
N VAL A 126 1.62 -18.41 6.65
CA VAL A 126 1.37 -17.01 6.32
C VAL A 126 2.53 -16.48 5.50
N MET A 127 2.23 -15.80 4.40
CA MET A 127 3.22 -15.09 3.59
C MET A 127 3.24 -13.61 3.94
N THR A 128 4.44 -13.05 3.99
CA THR A 128 4.69 -11.62 4.20
C THR A 128 5.97 -11.20 3.49
N ASN A 129 6.39 -9.95 3.64
CA ASN A 129 7.65 -9.47 3.11
C ASN A 129 8.82 -9.86 4.02
N ALA A 130 9.99 -10.12 3.41
CA ALA A 130 11.20 -10.48 4.13
C ALA A 130 11.67 -9.37 5.07
N HIS A 131 11.60 -8.11 4.62
CA HIS A 131 11.99 -6.96 5.43
C HIS A 131 11.15 -6.78 6.70
N VAL A 132 9.89 -7.28 6.72
CA VAL A 132 9.02 -7.20 7.92
C VAL A 132 9.52 -8.09 9.05
N VAL A 133 10.10 -9.25 8.73
CA VAL A 133 10.55 -10.25 9.72
C VAL A 133 12.05 -10.28 9.90
N GLU A 134 12.78 -9.47 9.17
CA GLU A 134 14.24 -9.39 9.25
C GLU A 134 14.69 -8.85 10.61
N GLY A 135 15.60 -9.57 11.27
CA GLY A 135 16.13 -9.18 12.59
C GLY A 135 15.14 -9.35 13.75
N ALA A 136 13.92 -9.79 13.48
CA ALA A 136 12.90 -9.95 14.51
C ALA A 136 13.28 -11.05 15.52
N SER A 137 13.23 -10.74 16.82
CA SER A 137 13.31 -11.72 17.91
C SER A 137 11.98 -12.45 18.10
N GLU A 138 10.89 -11.75 17.86
CA GLU A 138 9.55 -12.30 17.92
C GLU A 138 8.68 -11.75 16.78
N VAL A 139 7.85 -12.61 16.21
CA VAL A 139 6.86 -12.26 15.19
C VAL A 139 5.48 -12.59 15.73
N ILE A 140 4.59 -11.61 15.73
CA ILE A 140 3.19 -11.74 16.16
C ILE A 140 2.31 -11.51 14.95
N VAL A 141 1.43 -12.46 14.69
CA VAL A 141 0.41 -12.40 13.63
C VAL A 141 -0.95 -12.17 14.28
N THR A 142 -1.62 -11.07 13.91
CA THR A 142 -2.97 -10.73 14.37
C THR A 142 -3.94 -10.97 13.22
N LEU A 143 -4.94 -11.80 13.47
CA LEU A 143 -6.01 -12.09 12.52
C LEU A 143 -7.07 -10.97 12.54
N THR A 144 -7.97 -10.96 11.56
CA THR A 144 -9.11 -10.03 11.48
C THR A 144 -10.07 -10.15 12.69
N ASP A 145 -10.20 -11.35 13.25
CA ASP A 145 -10.98 -11.60 14.47
C ASP A 145 -10.26 -11.21 15.78
N LYS A 146 -9.12 -10.49 15.67
CA LYS A 146 -8.27 -10.01 16.77
C LYS A 146 -7.52 -11.10 17.55
N ARG A 147 -7.57 -12.34 17.13
CA ARG A 147 -6.70 -13.37 17.70
C ARG A 147 -5.24 -13.13 17.32
N GLU A 148 -4.36 -13.25 18.29
CA GLU A 148 -2.92 -13.08 18.13
C GLU A 148 -2.19 -14.40 18.29
N PHE A 149 -1.20 -14.62 17.44
CA PHE A 149 -0.39 -15.84 17.46
C PHE A 149 1.09 -15.48 17.33
N LYS A 150 1.91 -16.09 18.17
CA LYS A 150 3.36 -16.11 17.94
C LYS A 150 3.64 -16.95 16.71
N ALA A 151 4.43 -16.40 15.79
CA ALA A 151 4.76 -17.05 14.55
C ALA A 151 6.23 -17.46 14.53
N LYS A 152 6.49 -18.63 13.93
CA LYS A 152 7.84 -19.11 13.65
C LYS A 152 8.20 -18.79 12.21
N ILE A 153 9.33 -18.13 11.98
CA ILE A 153 9.87 -17.91 10.62
C ILE A 153 10.29 -19.27 10.05
N ILE A 154 9.71 -19.63 8.92
CA ILE A 154 10.02 -20.88 8.20
C ILE A 154 11.11 -20.63 7.15
N GLY A 155 11.04 -19.51 6.46
CA GLY A 155 12.02 -19.10 5.47
C GLY A 155 11.81 -17.65 5.05
N SER A 156 12.89 -17.05 4.54
CA SER A 156 12.90 -15.66 4.07
C SER A 156 13.92 -15.54 2.93
N ASP A 157 13.54 -14.85 1.87
CA ASP A 157 14.41 -14.50 0.76
C ASP A 157 14.43 -12.98 0.58
N LYS A 158 15.56 -12.36 0.96
CA LYS A 158 15.75 -10.90 0.84
C LYS A 158 15.74 -10.42 -0.61
N ARG A 159 16.16 -11.26 -1.55
CA ARG A 159 16.25 -10.88 -2.96
C ARG A 159 14.88 -10.68 -3.60
N THR A 160 13.91 -11.51 -3.22
CA THR A 160 12.52 -11.42 -3.69
C THR A 160 11.62 -10.68 -2.72
N ASP A 161 12.14 -10.33 -1.53
CA ASP A 161 11.40 -9.72 -0.42
C ASP A 161 10.19 -10.55 0.01
N VAL A 162 10.34 -11.88 0.07
CA VAL A 162 9.29 -12.82 0.48
C VAL A 162 9.73 -13.58 1.72
N ALA A 163 8.83 -13.69 2.69
CA ALA A 163 8.99 -14.55 3.86
C ALA A 163 7.74 -15.41 4.10
N VAL A 164 7.95 -16.57 4.69
CA VAL A 164 6.88 -17.46 5.16
C VAL A 164 7.05 -17.67 6.65
N VAL A 165 5.98 -17.44 7.39
CA VAL A 165 5.90 -17.70 8.82
C VAL A 165 4.79 -18.70 9.11
N LYS A 166 4.88 -19.40 10.25
CA LYS A 166 3.93 -20.43 10.68
C LYS A 166 3.36 -20.07 12.03
N ILE A 167 2.04 -20.05 12.12
CA ILE A 167 1.28 -19.92 13.37
C ILE A 167 0.66 -21.24 13.76
N ASP A 168 0.45 -21.46 15.04
CA ASP A 168 -0.22 -22.65 15.56
C ASP A 168 -1.74 -22.42 15.61
N ALA A 169 -2.37 -22.51 14.43
CA ALA A 169 -3.80 -22.38 14.24
C ALA A 169 -4.26 -23.32 13.12
N LYS A 170 -5.55 -23.67 13.15
CA LYS A 170 -6.17 -24.58 12.18
C LYS A 170 -7.50 -24.04 11.71
N GLY A 171 -7.95 -24.49 10.53
CA GLY A 171 -9.24 -24.08 9.98
C GLY A 171 -9.30 -22.61 9.58
N LEU A 172 -8.15 -22.03 9.24
CA LEU A 172 -8.04 -20.64 8.84
C LEU A 172 -8.53 -20.43 7.40
N PRO A 173 -9.12 -19.26 7.10
CA PRO A 173 -9.36 -18.85 5.72
C PRO A 173 -8.01 -18.67 5.01
N ALA A 174 -7.90 -19.18 3.79
CA ALA A 174 -6.67 -19.08 3.00
C ALA A 174 -6.95 -18.45 1.64
N VAL A 175 -6.00 -17.65 1.15
CA VAL A 175 -6.09 -17.08 -0.20
C VAL A 175 -5.89 -18.15 -1.27
N LYS A 176 -6.47 -17.93 -2.44
CA LYS A 176 -6.17 -18.72 -3.64
C LYS A 176 -5.07 -18.02 -4.43
N ILE A 177 -3.97 -18.71 -4.63
CA ILE A 177 -2.88 -18.23 -5.49
C ILE A 177 -3.33 -18.37 -6.95
N GLY A 178 -3.34 -17.26 -7.67
CA GLY A 178 -3.71 -17.22 -9.08
C GLY A 178 -2.54 -17.51 -10.01
N ASP A 179 -2.85 -17.66 -11.29
CA ASP A 179 -1.86 -17.79 -12.34
C ASP A 179 -1.56 -16.41 -12.95
N VAL A 180 -0.40 -15.87 -12.64
CA VAL A 180 0.04 -14.55 -13.13
C VAL A 180 0.24 -14.52 -14.65
N GLY A 181 0.47 -15.66 -15.30
CA GLY A 181 0.58 -15.77 -16.76
C GLY A 181 -0.70 -15.44 -17.50
N ARG A 182 -1.84 -15.40 -16.80
CA ARG A 182 -3.15 -15.07 -17.36
C ARG A 182 -3.50 -13.58 -17.26
N LEU A 183 -2.74 -12.82 -16.46
CA LEU A 183 -2.96 -11.37 -16.29
C LEU A 183 -2.61 -10.61 -17.56
N LYS A 184 -3.44 -9.63 -17.90
CA LYS A 184 -3.24 -8.74 -19.05
C LYS A 184 -3.01 -7.32 -18.59
N VAL A 185 -2.15 -6.61 -19.32
CA VAL A 185 -1.97 -5.17 -19.10
C VAL A 185 -3.30 -4.45 -19.34
N GLY A 186 -3.69 -3.59 -18.39
CA GLY A 186 -4.96 -2.88 -18.41
C GLY A 186 -6.08 -3.55 -17.60
N GLU A 187 -5.86 -4.74 -17.03
CA GLU A 187 -6.79 -5.33 -16.06
C GLU A 187 -6.79 -4.57 -14.73
N TRP A 188 -7.94 -4.54 -14.09
CA TRP A 188 -8.07 -4.01 -12.74
C TRP A 188 -7.38 -4.92 -11.73
N VAL A 189 -6.63 -4.31 -10.82
CA VAL A 189 -5.97 -4.99 -9.70
C VAL A 189 -6.27 -4.25 -8.41
N MET A 190 -6.31 -4.99 -7.29
CA MET A 190 -6.51 -4.43 -5.96
C MET A 190 -5.41 -4.93 -5.03
N ALA A 191 -4.83 -4.03 -4.24
CA ALA A 191 -3.97 -4.36 -3.13
C ALA A 191 -4.78 -4.35 -1.83
N ILE A 192 -4.66 -5.41 -1.03
CA ILE A 192 -5.34 -5.54 0.26
C ILE A 192 -4.29 -5.79 1.33
N GLY A 193 -4.33 -5.04 2.43
CA GLY A 193 -3.42 -5.17 3.54
C GLY A 193 -3.98 -4.52 4.80
N SER A 194 -3.39 -4.84 5.95
CA SER A 194 -3.73 -4.28 7.27
C SER A 194 -2.44 -3.86 8.01
N PRO A 195 -1.67 -2.88 7.46
CA PRO A 195 -0.36 -2.54 8.01
C PRO A 195 -0.42 -1.92 9.41
N PHE A 196 -1.55 -1.33 9.80
CA PHE A 196 -1.69 -0.66 11.11
C PHE A 196 -2.64 -1.39 12.06
N GLY A 197 -3.20 -2.53 11.65
CA GLY A 197 -4.22 -3.23 12.43
C GLY A 197 -5.49 -2.40 12.68
N LEU A 198 -5.73 -1.41 11.82
CA LEU A 198 -6.90 -0.55 11.85
C LEU A 198 -8.04 -1.28 11.13
N GLU A 199 -8.96 -1.79 11.91
CA GLU A 199 -10.23 -2.38 11.47
C GLU A 199 -11.38 -1.86 12.31
#